data_3a56944ab981423e00349866a18261ab
#
_entry.id   3a56944ab981423e00349866a18261ab
#
_cell.length_a   1.000
_cell.length_b   1.000
_cell.length_c   1.000
_cell.angle_alpha   90.00
_cell.angle_beta   90.00
_cell.angle_gamma   90.00
#
_symmetry.space_group_name_H-M   'P 1'
#
loop_
_entity.id
_entity.type
_entity.pdbx_description
1 polymer ?
#
loop_
_entity_poly.entity_id
_entity_poly.type
_entity_poly.pdbx_seq_one_letter_code
_entity_poly.pdbx_strand_id
1 'polypeptide(L)'
;MPDSAEWKPPFATLRKLQRIEDAEELAREVRSKWMLGTDPIPNMTELLEEKGLKVLIVDLPERVSGFTCIVAREKGSPGLPVIVVNRQFPLERRRLTLAHELAHRVFDPTSLPDKEEEKAANLFAGAFLMPREHLLREVGKHRNALGYKELIALKRLYRVSGAALLMRLKQIGVINESILTYAFQTIARGWRTQEQEELEQEDIRGERERPQRFERLCYRALAEDFVSLSKAAELLRIPLPKVEAGLKGPQIDHADHHQ
;
A
#
# COMPACT_ATOMS: atom_id res chain seq x y z
N MET A 1 -14.76 10.90 -21.10
CA MET A 1 -14.74 9.78 -20.15
C MET A 1 -15.16 10.30 -18.79
N PRO A 2 -16.33 9.95 -18.25
CA PRO A 2 -16.59 10.14 -16.83
C PRO A 2 -15.79 9.08 -16.07
N ASP A 3 -15.13 9.46 -14.98
CA ASP A 3 -14.34 8.62 -14.06
C ASP A 3 -12.86 8.36 -14.36
N SER A 4 -12.09 9.36 -14.71
CA SER A 4 -10.76 9.41 -14.10
C SER A 4 -11.02 9.73 -12.61
N ALA A 5 -10.87 8.76 -11.70
CA ALA A 5 -11.01 9.07 -10.29
C ALA A 5 -10.02 10.22 -9.98
N GLU A 6 -10.58 11.42 -9.87
CA GLU A 6 -9.84 12.57 -9.40
C GLU A 6 -9.47 12.33 -7.95
N TRP A 7 -8.30 12.77 -7.56
CA TRP A 7 -7.87 12.68 -6.17
C TRP A 7 -8.92 13.30 -5.25
N LYS A 8 -9.45 12.50 -4.36
CA LYS A 8 -10.40 12.93 -3.33
C LYS A 8 -9.68 12.88 -1.99
N PRO A 9 -9.04 13.97 -1.58
CA PRO A 9 -8.38 14.03 -0.29
C PRO A 9 -9.41 13.76 0.83
N PRO A 10 -9.02 13.09 1.91
CA PRO A 10 -9.93 12.83 3.02
C PRO A 10 -10.35 14.11 3.75
N PHE A 11 -9.61 15.21 3.56
CA PHE A 11 -9.85 16.52 4.16
C PHE A 11 -9.77 17.62 3.11
N ALA A 12 -10.51 18.69 3.30
CA ALA A 12 -10.49 19.86 2.41
C ALA A 12 -9.12 20.59 2.40
N THR A 13 -8.37 20.51 3.49
CA THR A 13 -7.01 21.05 3.64
C THR A 13 -6.11 20.04 4.31
N LEU A 14 -4.80 20.16 4.07
CA LEU A 14 -3.80 19.35 4.77
C LEU A 14 -3.88 19.55 6.28
N ARG A 15 -3.65 18.51 7.04
CA ARG A 15 -3.79 18.51 8.50
C ARG A 15 -2.49 18.91 9.17
N LYS A 16 -2.57 19.94 10.02
CA LYS A 16 -1.44 20.34 10.88
C LYS A 16 -1.31 19.39 12.04
N LEU A 17 -0.11 18.90 12.27
CA LEU A 17 0.27 18.15 13.45
C LEU A 17 0.95 19.06 14.43
N GLN A 18 0.66 18.93 15.73
CA GLN A 18 1.38 19.64 16.78
C GLN A 18 2.52 18.79 17.36
N ARG A 19 2.36 17.47 17.28
CA ARG A 19 3.31 16.48 17.78
C ARG A 19 3.19 15.18 16.99
N ILE A 20 4.19 14.32 17.09
CA ILE A 20 4.26 13.04 16.35
C ILE A 20 3.03 12.16 16.63
N GLU A 21 2.58 12.13 17.89
CA GLU A 21 1.48 11.27 18.34
C GLU A 21 0.13 11.60 17.69
N ASP A 22 -0.05 12.82 17.20
CA ASP A 22 -1.28 13.24 16.49
C ASP A 22 -1.49 12.42 15.19
N ALA A 23 -0.43 11.83 14.65
CA ALA A 23 -0.47 10.96 13.47
C ALA A 23 -1.30 9.69 13.69
N GLU A 24 -1.39 9.17 14.91
CA GLU A 24 -2.25 8.04 15.28
C GLU A 24 -3.72 8.38 15.06
N GLU A 25 -4.15 9.51 15.60
CA GLU A 25 -5.52 9.98 15.48
C GLU A 25 -5.85 10.32 14.02
N LEU A 26 -4.93 10.95 13.31
CA LEU A 26 -5.13 11.30 11.92
C LEU A 26 -5.29 10.05 11.03
N ALA A 27 -4.54 8.98 11.29
CA ALA A 27 -4.74 7.71 10.59
C ALA A 27 -6.15 7.15 10.81
N ARG A 28 -6.67 7.25 12.04
CA ARG A 28 -8.03 6.85 12.39
C ARG A 28 -9.08 7.72 11.67
N GLU A 29 -8.87 9.05 11.63
CA GLU A 29 -9.75 9.97 10.90
C GLU A 29 -9.79 9.67 9.41
N VAL A 30 -8.64 9.42 8.76
CA VAL A 30 -8.58 9.05 7.34
C VAL A 30 -9.34 7.76 7.08
N ARG A 31 -9.14 6.73 7.91
CA ARG A 31 -9.89 5.47 7.80
C ARG A 31 -11.39 5.70 7.92
N SER A 32 -11.82 6.53 8.87
CA SER A 32 -13.24 6.89 9.07
C SER A 32 -13.80 7.61 7.85
N LYS A 33 -13.10 8.63 7.33
CA LYS A 33 -13.53 9.39 6.13
C LYS A 33 -13.62 8.50 4.89
N TRP A 34 -12.77 7.50 4.78
CA TRP A 34 -12.79 6.54 3.68
C TRP A 34 -13.71 5.33 3.94
N MET A 35 -14.38 5.29 5.09
CA MET A 35 -15.29 4.21 5.50
C MET A 35 -14.64 2.84 5.53
N LEU A 36 -13.38 2.76 5.96
CA LEU A 36 -12.60 1.52 5.98
C LEU A 36 -12.84 0.68 7.25
N GLY A 37 -13.48 1.25 8.27
CA GLY A 37 -13.57 0.59 9.57
C GLY A 37 -12.21 0.33 10.21
N THR A 38 -12.12 -0.73 11.01
CA THR A 38 -10.89 -1.14 11.69
C THR A 38 -10.23 -2.39 11.10
N ASP A 39 -10.86 -3.04 10.12
CA ASP A 39 -10.37 -4.29 9.53
C ASP A 39 -9.08 -4.09 8.72
N PRO A 40 -8.25 -5.12 8.56
CA PRO A 40 -7.08 -5.08 7.70
C PRO A 40 -7.43 -4.69 6.27
N ILE A 41 -6.58 -3.88 5.64
CA ILE A 41 -6.76 -3.44 4.24
C ILE A 41 -6.35 -4.59 3.30
N PRO A 42 -7.27 -5.12 2.46
CA PRO A 42 -6.96 -6.25 1.59
C PRO A 42 -5.92 -5.92 0.52
N ASN A 43 -6.03 -4.74 -0.11
CA ASN A 43 -5.15 -4.27 -1.17
C ASN A 43 -4.91 -2.77 -1.01
N MET A 44 -3.68 -2.40 -0.65
CA MET A 44 -3.33 -0.99 -0.39
C MET A 44 -3.24 -0.19 -1.69
N THR A 45 -2.71 -0.78 -2.75
CA THR A 45 -2.60 -0.15 -4.06
C THR A 45 -3.97 0.16 -4.64
N GLU A 46 -4.88 -0.83 -4.64
CA GLU A 46 -6.24 -0.66 -5.15
C GLU A 46 -7.00 0.41 -4.37
N LEU A 47 -6.90 0.40 -3.05
CA LEU A 47 -7.49 1.45 -2.20
C LEU A 47 -7.03 2.83 -2.62
N LEU A 48 -5.72 3.06 -2.78
CA LEU A 48 -5.18 4.36 -3.18
C LEU A 48 -5.65 4.77 -4.57
N GLU A 49 -5.68 3.84 -5.53
CA GLU A 49 -6.17 4.09 -6.89
C GLU A 49 -7.67 4.43 -6.92
N GLU A 50 -8.48 3.80 -6.08
CA GLU A 50 -9.90 4.13 -5.91
C GLU A 50 -10.12 5.54 -5.35
N LYS A 51 -9.23 6.00 -4.47
CA LYS A 51 -9.24 7.37 -3.95
C LYS A 51 -8.65 8.39 -4.93
N GLY A 52 -8.14 7.96 -6.10
CA GLY A 52 -7.65 8.81 -7.17
C GLY A 52 -6.15 9.09 -7.15
N LEU A 53 -5.40 8.55 -6.20
CA LEU A 53 -3.95 8.51 -6.23
C LEU A 53 -3.48 7.58 -7.35
N LYS A 54 -2.40 7.93 -8.03
CA LYS A 54 -1.74 7.03 -8.98
C LYS A 54 -0.61 6.32 -8.27
N VAL A 55 -0.56 4.99 -8.43
CA VAL A 55 0.52 4.18 -7.86
C VAL A 55 1.37 3.63 -8.99
N LEU A 56 2.69 3.78 -8.86
CA LEU A 56 3.67 3.21 -9.78
C LEU A 56 4.60 2.28 -9.00
N ILE A 57 4.75 1.05 -9.49
CA ILE A 57 5.72 0.08 -8.97
C ILE A 57 6.83 -0.02 -10.01
N VAL A 58 8.01 0.50 -9.69
CA VAL A 58 9.15 0.61 -10.62
C VAL A 58 10.45 0.24 -9.91
N ASP A 59 11.49 -0.03 -10.69
CA ASP A 59 12.82 -0.24 -10.15
C ASP A 59 13.44 1.11 -9.77
N LEU A 60 13.78 1.27 -8.50
CA LEU A 60 14.45 2.44 -7.94
C LEU A 60 15.81 2.03 -7.35
N PRO A 61 16.72 2.99 -7.09
CA PRO A 61 17.94 2.69 -6.34
C PRO A 61 17.65 2.03 -5.00
N GLU A 62 18.50 1.11 -4.55
CA GLU A 62 18.32 0.29 -3.35
C GLU A 62 17.99 1.08 -2.07
N ARG A 63 18.46 2.31 -1.96
CA ARG A 63 18.23 3.18 -0.78
C ARG A 63 16.89 3.90 -0.81
N VAL A 64 16.17 3.85 -1.93
CA VAL A 64 14.90 4.55 -2.12
C VAL A 64 13.76 3.54 -2.04
N SER A 65 12.95 3.63 -0.99
CA SER A 65 11.77 2.77 -0.83
C SER A 65 10.60 3.25 -1.67
N GLY A 66 10.42 4.56 -1.77
CA GLY A 66 9.38 5.21 -2.53
C GLY A 66 9.42 6.71 -2.31
N PHE A 67 8.54 7.42 -2.96
CA PHE A 67 8.30 8.85 -2.79
C PHE A 67 6.93 9.22 -3.33
N THR A 68 6.43 10.38 -2.92
CA THR A 68 5.21 10.96 -3.48
C THR A 68 5.50 12.30 -4.17
N CYS A 69 4.78 12.56 -5.26
CA CYS A 69 4.90 13.82 -6.00
C CYS A 69 3.55 14.24 -6.59
N ILE A 70 3.49 15.44 -7.12
CA ILE A 70 2.39 15.94 -7.93
C ILE A 70 2.89 16.16 -9.35
N VAL A 71 2.34 15.43 -10.30
CA VAL A 71 2.64 15.60 -11.72
C VAL A 71 1.81 16.74 -12.26
N ALA A 72 2.48 17.77 -12.79
CA ALA A 72 1.82 18.88 -13.44
C ALA A 72 1.05 18.42 -14.69
N ARG A 73 -0.11 18.98 -14.90
CA ARG A 73 -0.95 18.77 -16.10
C ARG A 73 -1.05 20.07 -16.90
N GLU A 74 -1.74 20.01 -18.02
CA GLU A 74 -2.00 21.20 -18.84
C GLU A 74 -2.63 22.34 -18.04
N LYS A 75 -2.38 23.59 -18.47
CA LYS A 75 -2.88 24.78 -17.78
C LYS A 75 -4.38 24.69 -17.49
N GLY A 76 -4.73 24.85 -16.21
CA GLY A 76 -6.13 24.82 -15.73
C GLY A 76 -6.59 23.48 -15.19
N SER A 77 -5.79 22.42 -15.32
CA SER A 77 -6.11 21.12 -14.70
C SER A 77 -5.38 20.94 -13.36
N PRO A 78 -6.01 20.38 -12.32
CA PRO A 78 -5.33 20.08 -11.07
C PRO A 78 -4.20 19.08 -11.29
N GLY A 79 -3.11 19.24 -10.56
CA GLY A 79 -1.98 18.30 -10.59
C GLY A 79 -2.41 16.89 -10.19
N LEU A 80 -1.74 15.90 -10.73
CA LEU A 80 -2.02 14.49 -10.47
C LEU A 80 -1.11 13.95 -9.35
N PRO A 81 -1.66 13.58 -8.19
CA PRO A 81 -0.85 13.00 -7.11
C PRO A 81 -0.45 11.57 -7.47
N VAL A 82 0.83 11.29 -7.33
CA VAL A 82 1.45 10.00 -7.65
C VAL A 82 2.25 9.52 -6.46
N ILE A 83 2.14 8.26 -6.14
CA ILE A 83 3.03 7.54 -5.22
C ILE A 83 3.84 6.54 -6.04
N VAL A 84 5.15 6.58 -5.88
CA VAL A 84 6.08 5.66 -6.54
C VAL A 84 6.69 4.78 -5.47
N VAL A 85 6.70 3.46 -5.67
CA VAL A 85 7.33 2.50 -4.75
C VAL A 85 8.30 1.59 -5.48
N ASN A 86 9.36 1.21 -4.79
CA ASN A 86 10.41 0.38 -5.33
C ASN A 86 9.97 -1.09 -5.39
N ARG A 87 9.98 -1.67 -6.60
CA ARG A 87 9.65 -3.07 -6.88
C ARG A 87 10.56 -4.06 -6.15
N GLN A 88 11.82 -3.70 -5.94
CA GLN A 88 12.84 -4.58 -5.36
C GLN A 88 12.57 -4.94 -3.89
N PHE A 89 11.68 -4.20 -3.22
CA PHE A 89 11.32 -4.52 -1.83
C PHE A 89 10.15 -5.50 -1.73
N PRO A 90 10.12 -6.34 -0.67
CA PRO A 90 9.01 -7.23 -0.36
C PRO A 90 7.68 -6.49 -0.26
N LEU A 91 6.58 -7.20 -0.48
CA LEU A 91 5.22 -6.68 -0.41
C LEU A 91 4.96 -5.89 0.88
N GLU A 92 5.38 -6.42 2.01
CA GLU A 92 5.18 -5.84 3.34
C GLU A 92 5.80 -4.44 3.44
N ARG A 93 7.02 -4.28 2.88
CA ARG A 93 7.71 -2.99 2.87
C ARG A 93 7.06 -2.02 1.89
N ARG A 94 6.66 -2.49 0.69
CA ARG A 94 5.95 -1.65 -0.27
C ARG A 94 4.63 -1.12 0.31
N ARG A 95 3.87 -1.97 1.02
CA ARG A 95 2.63 -1.54 1.69
C ARG A 95 2.87 -0.48 2.75
N LEU A 96 3.90 -0.67 3.59
CA LEU A 96 4.27 0.32 4.59
C LEU A 96 4.69 1.64 3.94
N THR A 97 5.46 1.58 2.85
CA THR A 97 5.85 2.75 2.06
C THR A 97 4.63 3.45 1.46
N LEU A 98 3.67 2.72 0.87
CA LEU A 98 2.43 3.32 0.35
C LEU A 98 1.64 4.07 1.42
N ALA A 99 1.54 3.52 2.63
CA ALA A 99 0.87 4.18 3.75
C ALA A 99 1.67 5.38 4.29
N HIS A 100 3.00 5.31 4.27
CA HIS A 100 3.90 6.40 4.62
C HIS A 100 3.78 7.57 3.63
N GLU A 101 3.80 7.27 2.33
CA GLU A 101 3.65 8.29 1.29
C GLU A 101 2.24 8.91 1.27
N LEU A 102 1.22 8.14 1.67
CA LEU A 102 -0.12 8.67 1.92
C LEU A 102 -0.11 9.71 3.05
N ALA A 103 0.67 9.50 4.12
CA ALA A 103 0.80 10.47 5.20
C ALA A 103 1.22 11.85 4.67
N HIS A 104 2.23 11.91 3.80
CA HIS A 104 2.69 13.15 3.16
C HIS A 104 1.64 13.79 2.22
N ARG A 105 0.57 13.06 1.86
CA ARG A 105 -0.57 13.64 1.10
C ARG A 105 -1.67 14.19 1.99
N VAL A 106 -1.61 13.94 3.29
CA VAL A 106 -2.62 14.39 4.27
C VAL A 106 -2.04 15.34 5.33
N PHE A 107 -0.72 15.31 5.58
CA PHE A 107 -0.03 16.22 6.48
C PHE A 107 0.23 17.58 5.83
N ASP A 108 0.20 18.63 6.64
CA ASP A 108 0.80 19.92 6.29
C ASP A 108 2.32 19.83 6.53
N PRO A 109 3.17 19.89 5.50
CA PRO A 109 4.62 19.69 5.63
C PRO A 109 5.31 20.80 6.44
N THR A 110 4.59 21.88 6.76
CA THR A 110 5.13 22.99 7.58
C THR A 110 4.83 22.83 9.07
N SER A 111 4.14 21.75 9.46
CA SER A 111 3.64 21.60 10.83
C SER A 111 4.67 21.03 11.80
N LEU A 112 5.61 20.22 11.33
CA LEU A 112 6.67 19.61 12.14
C LEU A 112 8.03 19.76 11.45
N PRO A 113 9.14 19.71 12.20
CA PRO A 113 10.48 19.59 11.60
C PRO A 113 10.60 18.28 10.80
N ASP A 114 11.37 18.26 9.71
CA ASP A 114 11.51 17.12 8.78
C ASP A 114 11.69 15.76 9.48
N LYS A 115 12.57 15.69 10.49
CA LYS A 115 12.82 14.44 11.22
C LYS A 115 11.62 13.98 12.07
N GLU A 116 10.80 14.90 12.52
CA GLU A 116 9.59 14.60 13.29
C GLU A 116 8.44 14.26 12.36
N GLU A 117 8.35 14.94 11.22
CA GLU A 117 7.40 14.62 10.15
C GLU A 117 7.60 13.18 9.67
N GLU A 118 8.84 12.76 9.41
CA GLU A 118 9.17 11.39 9.03
C GLU A 118 8.78 10.35 10.09
N LYS A 119 8.97 10.68 11.38
CA LYS A 119 8.49 9.82 12.47
C LYS A 119 6.97 9.77 12.55
N ALA A 120 6.30 10.89 12.33
CA ALA A 120 4.84 10.99 12.30
C ALA A 120 4.28 10.19 11.10
N ALA A 121 4.91 10.27 9.92
CA ALA A 121 4.53 9.49 8.74
C ALA A 121 4.68 7.97 8.98
N ASN A 122 5.75 7.55 9.66
CA ASN A 122 5.91 6.14 10.06
C ASN A 122 4.86 5.69 11.09
N LEU A 123 4.52 6.54 12.06
CA LEU A 123 3.47 6.25 13.04
C LEU A 123 2.11 6.16 12.36
N PHE A 124 1.80 7.11 11.47
CA PHE A 124 0.59 7.08 10.65
C PHE A 124 0.49 5.79 9.85
N ALA A 125 1.55 5.40 9.13
CA ALA A 125 1.57 4.19 8.32
C ALA A 125 1.27 2.93 9.15
N GLY A 126 1.90 2.81 10.31
CA GLY A 126 1.64 1.72 11.25
C GLY A 126 0.20 1.71 11.76
N ALA A 127 -0.34 2.88 12.15
CA ALA A 127 -1.70 3.03 12.64
C ALA A 127 -2.75 2.80 11.54
N PHE A 128 -2.45 3.25 10.32
CA PHE A 128 -3.34 3.08 9.16
C PHE A 128 -3.46 1.62 8.73
N LEU A 129 -2.35 0.88 8.69
CA LEU A 129 -2.34 -0.54 8.31
C LEU A 129 -2.78 -1.47 9.45
N MET A 130 -2.47 -1.11 10.70
CA MET A 130 -2.74 -1.90 11.91
C MET A 130 -3.49 -1.05 12.95
N PRO A 131 -4.80 -0.81 12.77
CA PRO A 131 -5.60 -0.02 13.70
C PRO A 131 -5.54 -0.57 15.12
N ARG A 132 -5.34 0.34 16.10
CA ARG A 132 -5.20 0.00 17.51
C ARG A 132 -6.32 -0.90 18.02
N GLU A 133 -7.56 -0.53 17.71
CA GLU A 133 -8.76 -1.22 18.20
C GLU A 133 -8.83 -2.65 17.68
N HIS A 134 -8.51 -2.87 16.40
CA HIS A 134 -8.51 -4.21 15.81
C HIS A 134 -7.36 -5.03 16.39
N LEU A 135 -6.15 -4.47 16.44
CA LEU A 135 -4.98 -5.17 16.93
C LEU A 135 -5.14 -5.58 18.41
N LEU A 136 -5.74 -4.72 19.25
CA LEU A 136 -6.05 -5.07 20.65
C LEU A 136 -7.08 -6.19 20.79
N ARG A 137 -8.01 -6.34 19.84
CA ARG A 137 -8.94 -7.49 19.82
C ARG A 137 -8.21 -8.79 19.49
N GLU A 138 -7.27 -8.73 18.57
CA GLU A 138 -6.50 -9.92 18.14
C GLU A 138 -5.50 -10.41 19.20
N VAL A 139 -4.78 -9.50 19.86
CA VAL A 139 -3.66 -9.86 20.72
C VAL A 139 -3.89 -9.62 22.21
N GLY A 140 -4.97 -8.91 22.60
CA GLY A 140 -5.22 -8.47 23.96
C GLY A 140 -4.47 -7.18 24.31
N LYS A 141 -4.69 -6.68 25.55
CA LYS A 141 -4.17 -5.38 25.98
C LYS A 141 -2.72 -5.39 26.46
N HIS A 142 -2.30 -6.48 27.06
CA HIS A 142 -0.94 -6.62 27.63
C HIS A 142 -0.40 -8.03 27.39
N ARG A 143 0.84 -8.12 26.97
CA ARG A 143 1.50 -9.40 26.70
C ARG A 143 2.91 -9.40 27.30
N ASN A 144 3.24 -10.49 27.98
CA ASN A 144 4.58 -10.73 28.53
C ASN A 144 5.46 -11.55 27.57
N ALA A 145 4.86 -12.21 26.60
CA ALA A 145 5.54 -12.97 25.56
C ALA A 145 4.70 -13.02 24.28
N LEU A 146 5.36 -13.24 23.16
CA LEU A 146 4.76 -13.40 21.84
C LEU A 146 5.27 -14.69 21.22
N GLY A 147 4.35 -15.49 20.68
CA GLY A 147 4.70 -16.72 19.98
C GLY A 147 5.08 -16.46 18.53
N TYR A 148 6.09 -17.17 17.99
CA TYR A 148 6.50 -17.04 16.59
C TYR A 148 5.33 -17.26 15.62
N LYS A 149 4.58 -18.37 15.79
CA LYS A 149 3.43 -18.68 14.91
C LYS A 149 2.33 -17.64 14.98
N GLU A 150 2.11 -17.04 16.15
CA GLU A 150 1.16 -15.93 16.34
C GLU A 150 1.62 -14.69 15.57
N LEU A 151 2.90 -14.32 15.67
CA LEU A 151 3.46 -13.20 14.92
C LEU A 151 3.34 -13.40 13.41
N ILE A 152 3.60 -14.61 12.90
CA ILE A 152 3.44 -14.93 11.48
C ILE A 152 1.96 -14.87 11.06
N ALA A 153 1.03 -15.33 11.88
CA ALA A 153 -0.39 -15.23 11.59
C ALA A 153 -0.84 -13.76 11.50
N LEU A 154 -0.41 -12.92 12.44
CA LEU A 154 -0.71 -11.48 12.43
C LEU A 154 -0.03 -10.75 11.26
N LYS A 155 1.24 -11.09 10.95
CA LYS A 155 1.94 -10.61 9.76
C LYS A 155 1.11 -10.87 8.49
N ARG A 156 0.58 -12.08 8.33
CA ARG A 156 -0.27 -12.46 7.19
C ARG A 156 -1.60 -11.74 7.18
N LEU A 157 -2.22 -11.57 8.36
CA LEU A 157 -3.49 -10.87 8.53
C LEU A 157 -3.41 -9.41 8.05
N TYR A 158 -2.40 -8.67 8.55
CA TYR A 158 -2.23 -7.25 8.22
C TYR A 158 -1.39 -7.01 6.96
N ARG A 159 -0.73 -8.06 6.45
CA ARG A 159 0.23 -7.99 5.33
C ARG A 159 1.32 -6.94 5.55
N VAL A 160 1.92 -7.00 6.72
CA VAL A 160 3.02 -6.13 7.16
C VAL A 160 4.22 -6.97 7.56
N SER A 161 5.40 -6.36 7.70
CA SER A 161 6.56 -7.05 8.22
C SER A 161 6.39 -7.37 9.71
N GLY A 162 6.97 -8.49 10.15
CA GLY A 162 6.97 -8.86 11.56
C GLY A 162 7.69 -7.81 12.42
N ALA A 163 8.73 -7.17 11.87
CA ALA A 163 9.41 -6.06 12.53
C ALA A 163 8.48 -4.85 12.72
N ALA A 164 7.70 -4.47 11.70
CA ALA A 164 6.71 -3.39 11.80
C ALA A 164 5.61 -3.74 12.81
N LEU A 165 5.16 -5.00 12.82
CA LEU A 165 4.16 -5.48 13.78
C LEU A 165 4.68 -5.37 15.23
N LEU A 166 5.91 -5.82 15.51
CA LEU A 166 6.53 -5.71 16.84
C LEU A 166 6.63 -4.25 17.28
N MET A 167 7.09 -3.36 16.40
CA MET A 167 7.14 -1.93 16.68
C MET A 167 5.75 -1.36 16.98
N ARG A 168 4.74 -1.78 16.22
CA ARG A 168 3.36 -1.35 16.44
C ARG A 168 2.80 -1.81 17.78
N LEU A 169 3.03 -3.07 18.16
CA LEU A 169 2.60 -3.60 19.45
C LEU A 169 3.22 -2.82 20.63
N LYS A 170 4.47 -2.40 20.49
CA LYS A 170 5.13 -1.52 21.48
C LYS A 170 4.50 -0.14 21.52
N GLN A 171 4.25 0.48 20.35
CA GLN A 171 3.65 1.81 20.25
C GLN A 171 2.27 1.88 20.92
N ILE A 172 1.44 0.84 20.77
CA ILE A 172 0.11 0.80 21.39
C ILE A 172 0.11 0.27 22.83
N GLY A 173 1.29 -0.07 23.39
CA GLY A 173 1.46 -0.49 24.79
C GLY A 173 1.09 -1.94 25.09
N VAL A 174 0.95 -2.79 24.07
CA VAL A 174 0.72 -4.25 24.26
C VAL A 174 1.96 -4.92 24.81
N ILE A 175 3.13 -4.54 24.32
CA ILE A 175 4.44 -4.99 24.82
C ILE A 175 5.27 -3.79 25.27
N ASN A 176 6.18 -4.02 26.20
CA ASN A 176 7.15 -3.01 26.64
C ASN A 176 8.48 -3.12 25.88
N GLU A 177 9.42 -2.23 26.17
CA GLU A 177 10.74 -2.19 25.53
C GLU A 177 11.56 -3.47 25.76
N SER A 178 11.46 -4.06 26.96
CA SER A 178 12.21 -5.29 27.29
C SER A 178 11.74 -6.47 26.44
N ILE A 179 10.42 -6.61 26.26
CA ILE A 179 9.83 -7.66 25.42
C ILE A 179 10.18 -7.42 23.95
N LEU A 180 10.12 -6.17 23.46
CA LEU A 180 10.52 -5.82 22.11
C LEU A 180 11.98 -6.19 21.85
N THR A 181 12.88 -5.78 22.76
CA THR A 181 14.32 -6.09 22.68
C THR A 181 14.56 -7.60 22.66
N TYR A 182 13.91 -8.33 23.58
CA TYR A 182 14.00 -9.80 23.62
C TYR A 182 13.52 -10.43 22.31
N ALA A 183 12.39 -9.96 21.76
CA ALA A 183 11.87 -10.49 20.50
C ALA A 183 12.89 -10.30 19.35
N PHE A 184 13.54 -9.13 19.23
CA PHE A 184 14.57 -8.90 18.22
C PHE A 184 15.89 -9.65 18.47
N GLN A 185 16.17 -10.03 19.72
CA GLN A 185 17.34 -10.85 20.03
C GLN A 185 17.11 -12.35 19.79
N THR A 186 15.85 -12.79 19.75
CA THR A 186 15.46 -14.21 19.67
C THR A 186 14.65 -14.50 18.41
N ILE A 187 13.32 -14.52 18.52
CA ILE A 187 12.39 -14.98 17.46
C ILE A 187 12.42 -14.11 16.18
N ALA A 188 12.73 -12.84 16.32
CA ALA A 188 12.83 -11.87 15.22
C ALA A 188 14.28 -11.47 14.92
N ARG A 189 15.25 -12.32 15.29
CA ARG A 189 16.67 -12.05 15.03
C ARG A 189 16.91 -11.95 13.53
N GLY A 190 17.45 -10.80 13.09
CA GLY A 190 17.71 -10.54 11.68
C GLY A 190 16.52 -10.00 10.88
N TRP A 191 15.31 -9.93 11.43
CA TRP A 191 14.12 -9.48 10.69
C TRP A 191 14.18 -8.02 10.22
N ARG A 192 15.08 -7.22 10.76
CA ARG A 192 15.29 -5.84 10.28
C ARG A 192 16.00 -5.81 8.92
N THR A 193 16.74 -6.86 8.57
CA THR A 193 17.47 -6.99 7.31
C THR A 193 16.80 -7.96 6.36
N GLN A 194 16.38 -9.12 6.86
CA GLN A 194 15.71 -10.15 6.06
C GLN A 194 14.73 -10.91 6.94
N GLU A 195 13.44 -10.85 6.62
CA GLU A 195 12.41 -11.63 7.28
C GLU A 195 12.28 -13.02 6.67
N GLN A 196 11.97 -13.97 7.53
CA GLN A 196 11.51 -15.29 7.07
C GLN A 196 10.03 -15.20 6.68
N GLU A 197 9.62 -16.09 5.77
CA GLU A 197 8.23 -16.18 5.29
C GLU A 197 7.72 -14.84 4.72
N GLU A 198 8.46 -14.25 3.78
CA GLU A 198 7.98 -13.13 2.98
C GLU A 198 6.63 -13.49 2.31
N LEU A 199 5.72 -12.53 2.25
CA LEU A 199 4.39 -12.75 1.65
C LEU A 199 4.43 -12.84 0.13
N GLU A 200 5.52 -12.41 -0.48
CA GLU A 200 5.77 -12.45 -1.90
C GLU A 200 7.17 -13.00 -2.14
N GLN A 201 7.29 -14.02 -2.96
CA GLN A 201 8.58 -14.59 -3.31
C GLN A 201 9.40 -13.61 -4.15
N GLU A 202 10.73 -13.75 -4.13
CA GLU A 202 11.64 -12.78 -4.76
C GLU A 202 11.48 -12.70 -6.28
N ASP A 203 11.22 -13.81 -6.94
CA ASP A 203 11.04 -13.92 -8.39
C ASP A 203 9.74 -13.27 -8.90
N ILE A 204 8.75 -13.08 -8.02
CA ILE A 204 7.47 -12.44 -8.34
C ILE A 204 7.28 -11.09 -7.64
N ARG A 205 8.35 -10.45 -7.16
CA ARG A 205 8.26 -9.15 -6.50
C ARG A 205 7.62 -8.10 -7.41
N GLY A 206 6.62 -7.41 -6.87
CA GLY A 206 5.85 -6.41 -7.60
C GLY A 206 4.58 -6.93 -8.27
N GLU A 207 4.35 -8.25 -8.31
CA GLU A 207 3.15 -8.82 -8.89
C GLU A 207 1.94 -8.74 -7.97
N ARG A 208 2.15 -8.91 -6.65
CA ARG A 208 1.06 -8.72 -5.69
C ARG A 208 0.79 -7.24 -5.46
N GLU A 209 -0.48 -6.91 -5.39
CA GLU A 209 -0.96 -5.53 -5.23
C GLU A 209 -0.39 -4.57 -6.30
N ARG A 210 -0.17 -5.06 -7.52
CA ARG A 210 0.22 -4.21 -8.64
C ARG A 210 -0.92 -3.27 -9.03
N PRO A 211 -0.61 -2.07 -9.57
CA PRO A 211 -1.62 -1.16 -10.10
C PRO A 211 -2.35 -1.80 -11.28
N GLN A 212 -3.65 -2.05 -11.13
CA GLN A 212 -4.47 -2.69 -12.18
C GLN A 212 -5.46 -1.73 -12.84
N ARG A 213 -5.70 -0.56 -12.20
CA ARG A 213 -6.70 0.38 -12.68
C ARG A 213 -6.41 0.88 -14.09
N PHE A 214 -5.16 1.19 -14.42
CA PHE A 214 -4.78 1.64 -15.75
C PHE A 214 -5.05 0.58 -16.81
N GLU A 215 -4.69 -0.66 -16.56
CA GLU A 215 -4.95 -1.79 -17.44
C GLU A 215 -6.45 -2.00 -17.67
N ARG A 216 -7.24 -2.04 -16.58
CA ARG A 216 -8.71 -2.12 -16.65
C ARG A 216 -9.33 -0.99 -17.49
N LEU A 217 -8.84 0.25 -17.32
CA LEU A 217 -9.33 1.40 -18.08
C LEU A 217 -8.94 1.32 -19.56
N CYS A 218 -7.76 0.79 -19.89
CA CYS A 218 -7.35 0.58 -21.28
C CYS A 218 -8.24 -0.47 -21.98
N TYR A 219 -8.48 -1.62 -21.32
CA TYR A 219 -9.38 -2.64 -21.88
C TYR A 219 -10.82 -2.15 -21.97
N ARG A 220 -11.31 -1.38 -21.02
CA ARG A 220 -12.62 -0.75 -21.09
C ARG A 220 -12.69 0.23 -22.28
N ALA A 221 -11.70 1.12 -22.42
CA ALA A 221 -11.64 2.06 -23.53
C ALA A 221 -11.56 1.36 -24.89
N LEU A 222 -10.88 0.24 -24.96
CA LEU A 222 -10.83 -0.61 -26.16
C LEU A 222 -12.17 -1.26 -26.45
N ALA A 223 -12.84 -1.82 -25.45
CA ALA A 223 -14.16 -2.47 -25.60
C ALA A 223 -15.27 -1.47 -25.95
N GLU A 224 -15.14 -0.21 -25.56
CA GLU A 224 -16.06 0.90 -25.88
C GLU A 224 -15.63 1.69 -27.13
N ASP A 225 -14.66 1.20 -27.93
CA ASP A 225 -14.13 1.83 -29.16
C ASP A 225 -13.54 3.25 -28.98
N PHE A 226 -13.19 3.66 -27.74
CA PHE A 226 -12.52 4.94 -27.48
C PHE A 226 -11.05 4.94 -27.88
N VAL A 227 -10.41 3.78 -27.94
CA VAL A 227 -9.04 3.60 -28.41
C VAL A 227 -8.96 2.42 -29.35
N SER A 228 -8.04 2.49 -30.33
CA SER A 228 -7.78 1.35 -31.21
C SER A 228 -6.95 0.27 -30.49
N LEU A 229 -6.98 -0.94 -31.03
CA LEU A 229 -6.17 -2.05 -30.55
C LEU A 229 -4.66 -1.71 -30.50
N SER A 230 -4.16 -1.04 -31.55
CA SER A 230 -2.77 -0.58 -31.62
C SER A 230 -2.46 0.46 -30.53
N LYS A 231 -3.41 1.37 -30.26
CA LYS A 231 -3.25 2.36 -29.19
C LYS A 231 -3.28 1.73 -27.80
N ALA A 232 -4.12 0.74 -27.59
CA ALA A 232 -4.14 -0.03 -26.35
C ALA A 232 -2.81 -0.80 -26.14
N ALA A 233 -2.25 -1.40 -27.19
CA ALA A 233 -0.94 -2.08 -27.14
C ALA A 233 0.20 -1.09 -26.77
N GLU A 234 0.20 0.11 -27.35
CA GLU A 234 1.14 1.19 -27.01
C GLU A 234 1.00 1.61 -25.54
N LEU A 235 -0.23 1.87 -25.09
CA LEU A 235 -0.53 2.32 -23.73
C LEU A 235 -0.14 1.27 -22.68
N LEU A 236 -0.45 0.00 -22.93
CA LEU A 236 -0.15 -1.12 -22.03
C LEU A 236 1.29 -1.60 -22.15
N ARG A 237 2.02 -1.17 -23.18
CA ARG A 237 3.40 -1.62 -23.48
C ARG A 237 3.51 -3.13 -23.62
N ILE A 238 2.51 -3.76 -24.21
CA ILE A 238 2.47 -5.20 -24.51
C ILE A 238 2.22 -5.43 -25.99
N PRO A 239 2.65 -6.58 -26.54
CA PRO A 239 2.39 -6.92 -27.94
C PRO A 239 0.90 -6.99 -28.26
N LEU A 240 0.53 -6.54 -29.47
CA LEU A 240 -0.84 -6.50 -29.96
C LEU A 240 -1.60 -7.84 -29.81
N PRO A 241 -0.98 -9.02 -30.10
CA PRO A 241 -1.66 -10.31 -29.88
C PRO A 241 -2.04 -10.57 -28.40
N LYS A 242 -1.25 -10.05 -27.44
CA LYS A 242 -1.61 -10.15 -26.02
C LYS A 242 -2.81 -9.28 -25.66
N VAL A 243 -2.93 -8.11 -26.28
CA VAL A 243 -4.11 -7.24 -26.09
C VAL A 243 -5.36 -7.91 -26.66
N GLU A 244 -5.26 -8.50 -27.86
CA GLU A 244 -6.37 -9.25 -28.46
C GLU A 244 -6.80 -10.44 -27.61
N ALA A 245 -5.85 -11.23 -27.11
CA ALA A 245 -6.13 -12.35 -26.22
C ALA A 245 -6.81 -11.89 -24.92
N GLY A 246 -6.35 -10.75 -24.34
CA GLY A 246 -6.96 -10.16 -23.16
C GLY A 246 -8.39 -9.64 -23.39
N LEU A 247 -8.71 -9.20 -24.60
CA LEU A 247 -10.06 -8.76 -24.97
C LEU A 247 -11.00 -9.94 -25.23
N LYS A 248 -10.53 -10.96 -25.95
CA LYS A 248 -11.36 -12.11 -26.40
C LYS A 248 -11.49 -13.21 -25.35
N GLY A 249 -10.60 -13.23 -24.35
CA GLY A 249 -10.50 -14.33 -23.39
C GLY A 249 -9.86 -15.60 -23.98
N PRO A 250 -9.76 -16.68 -23.19
CA PRO A 250 -9.22 -17.95 -23.66
C PRO A 250 -10.10 -18.52 -24.78
N GLN A 251 -9.47 -18.93 -25.89
CA GLN A 251 -10.16 -19.68 -26.92
C GLN A 251 -10.52 -21.05 -26.35
N ILE A 252 -11.80 -21.35 -26.30
CA ILE A 252 -12.28 -22.72 -26.01
C ILE A 252 -12.12 -23.50 -27.30
N ASP A 253 -11.11 -24.37 -27.38
CA ASP A 253 -11.05 -25.39 -28.43
C ASP A 253 -12.29 -26.26 -28.26
N HIS A 254 -13.27 -26.08 -29.14
CA HIS A 254 -14.33 -27.05 -29.31
C HIS A 254 -13.66 -28.29 -29.92
N ALA A 255 -13.17 -29.19 -29.06
CA ALA A 255 -12.83 -30.53 -29.49
C ALA A 255 -14.10 -31.13 -30.10
N ASP A 256 -14.05 -31.40 -31.42
CA ASP A 256 -15.09 -32.07 -32.18
C ASP A 256 -15.50 -33.37 -31.47
N HIS A 257 -16.66 -33.36 -30.87
CA HIS A 257 -17.38 -34.61 -30.56
C HIS A 257 -18.09 -35.06 -31.84
N HIS A 258 -17.33 -35.62 -32.75
CA HIS A 258 -17.83 -36.54 -33.74
C HIS A 258 -17.46 -37.95 -33.29
N GLN A 259 -18.39 -38.64 -32.68
CA GLN A 259 -18.62 -40.07 -32.78
C GLN A 259 -20.09 -40.35 -32.74
#